data_695f714708b11a4e5920a44c528d7bc1
#
_entry.id   695f714708b11a4e5920a44c528d7bc1
#
_cell.length_a   1.000
_cell.length_b   1.000
_cell.length_c   1.000
_cell.angle_alpha   90.00
_cell.angle_beta   90.00
_cell.angle_gamma   90.00
#
_symmetry.space_group_name_H-M   'P 1'
#
loop_
_entity.id
_entity.type
_entity.pdbx_description
1 polymer ?
#
loop_
_entity_poly.entity_id
_entity_poly.type
_entity_poly.pdbx_seq_one_letter_code
_entity_poly.pdbx_strand_id
1 'polypeptide(L)'
;LGDVYKRQGYRMGKKLGYVSLGCAKNLVDTEVMLGLLKDNGYTITENLSEADLIVVNTCTFIEKAKAESINTILEVAQYKEDGVCKGLIVAGCLSQQYQDELFKEIPEIDALIGTGAWDQIMVAVDAIEHGNRSCIMENITNIYDERMPRIQTTPRYSAYVKIAEGCNNG
;
A
#
# COMPACT_ATOMS: atom_id res chain seq x y z
N LEU A 1 24.25 -3.01 8.99
CA LEU A 1 24.39 -3.79 7.73
C LEU A 1 23.87 -5.22 7.89
N GLY A 2 24.26 -5.96 8.94
CA GLY A 2 23.83 -7.34 9.16
C GLY A 2 22.32 -7.55 9.34
N ASP A 3 21.62 -6.60 9.95
CA ASP A 3 20.17 -6.67 10.15
C ASP A 3 19.36 -6.44 8.87
N VAL A 4 19.86 -5.59 7.97
CA VAL A 4 19.24 -5.34 6.67
C VAL A 4 19.28 -6.60 5.80
N TYR A 5 20.43 -7.27 5.73
CA TYR A 5 20.58 -8.52 4.97
C TYR A 5 19.76 -9.67 5.56
N LYS A 6 19.66 -9.78 6.88
CA LYS A 6 18.82 -10.78 7.54
C LYS A 6 17.33 -10.55 7.24
N ARG A 7 16.87 -9.31 7.25
CA ARG A 7 15.48 -8.94 6.94
C ARG A 7 15.13 -9.20 5.49
N GLN A 8 16.02 -8.88 4.54
CA GLN A 8 15.85 -9.23 3.14
C GLN A 8 15.75 -10.74 2.93
N GLY A 9 16.60 -11.55 3.58
CA GLY A 9 16.53 -13.00 3.51
C GLY A 9 15.21 -13.57 4.06
N TYR A 10 14.64 -12.97 5.11
CA TYR A 10 13.36 -13.36 5.69
C TYR A 10 12.17 -13.06 4.75
N ARG A 11 12.26 -12.05 3.91
CA ARG A 11 11.22 -11.62 2.96
C ARG A 11 11.29 -12.34 1.61
N MET A 12 12.43 -12.94 1.29
CA MET A 12 12.60 -13.66 0.02
C MET A 12 11.58 -14.79 -0.12
N GLY A 13 10.82 -14.73 -1.22
CA GLY A 13 9.79 -15.71 -1.53
C GLY A 13 8.41 -15.41 -0.93
N LYS A 14 8.26 -14.38 -0.08
CA LYS A 14 6.94 -13.93 0.37
C LYS A 14 6.16 -13.30 -0.78
N LYS A 15 4.88 -13.61 -0.84
CA LYS A 15 3.99 -13.14 -1.89
C LYS A 15 3.30 -11.84 -1.48
N LEU A 16 3.30 -10.89 -2.40
CA LEU A 16 2.65 -9.58 -2.29
C LEU A 16 1.44 -9.52 -3.21
N GLY A 17 0.26 -9.39 -2.64
CA GLY A 17 -0.95 -9.03 -3.37
C GLY A 17 -1.22 -7.53 -3.29
N TYR A 18 -1.93 -7.00 -4.27
CA TYR A 18 -2.33 -5.60 -4.24
C TYR A 18 -3.69 -5.36 -4.91
N VAL A 19 -4.37 -4.33 -4.44
CA VAL A 19 -5.56 -3.77 -5.07
C VAL A 19 -5.39 -2.26 -5.16
N SER A 20 -5.50 -1.71 -6.37
CA SER A 20 -5.41 -0.25 -6.59
C SER A 20 -6.77 0.27 -7.04
N LEU A 21 -7.37 1.10 -6.20
CA LEU A 21 -8.66 1.74 -6.45
C LEU A 21 -8.45 3.23 -6.73
N GLY A 22 -9.37 3.82 -7.49
CA GLY A 22 -9.42 5.25 -7.71
C GLY A 22 -8.70 5.74 -8.96
N CYS A 23 -7.98 6.86 -8.83
CA CYS A 23 -7.45 7.61 -9.95
C CYS A 23 -6.04 7.18 -10.39
N ALA A 24 -5.59 7.73 -11.53
CA ALA A 24 -4.23 7.50 -12.04
C ALA A 24 -3.12 7.90 -11.03
N LYS A 25 -3.37 8.89 -10.17
CA LYS A 25 -2.44 9.26 -9.09
C LYS A 25 -2.24 8.11 -8.11
N ASN A 26 -3.33 7.49 -7.65
CA ASN A 26 -3.27 6.34 -6.75
C ASN A 26 -2.55 5.16 -7.40
N LEU A 27 -2.74 4.95 -8.70
CA LEU A 27 -2.06 3.89 -9.43
C LEU A 27 -0.53 4.10 -9.43
N VAL A 28 -0.06 5.33 -9.68
CA VAL A 28 1.37 5.65 -9.62
C VAL A 28 1.94 5.38 -8.23
N ASP A 29 1.23 5.83 -7.18
CA ASP A 29 1.65 5.57 -5.78
C ASP A 29 1.72 4.05 -5.51
N THR A 30 0.74 3.28 -5.98
CA THR A 30 0.75 1.81 -5.89
C THR A 30 1.98 1.22 -6.59
N GLU A 31 2.24 1.61 -7.82
CA GLU A 31 3.36 1.08 -8.61
C GLU A 31 4.72 1.35 -7.97
N VAL A 32 4.89 2.47 -7.29
CA VAL A 32 6.11 2.78 -6.52
C VAL A 32 6.18 1.93 -5.24
N MET A 33 5.10 1.82 -4.49
CA MET A 33 5.05 0.94 -3.32
C MET A 33 5.39 -0.51 -3.69
N LEU A 34 4.85 -1.02 -4.80
CA LEU A 34 5.18 -2.35 -5.32
C LEU A 34 6.65 -2.49 -5.70
N GLY A 35 7.24 -1.45 -6.30
CA GLY A 35 8.66 -1.40 -6.61
C GLY A 35 9.53 -1.54 -5.37
N LEU A 36 9.25 -0.72 -4.34
CA LEU A 36 9.95 -0.75 -3.05
C LEU A 36 9.86 -2.12 -2.36
N LEU A 37 8.66 -2.72 -2.36
CA LEU A 37 8.43 -4.04 -1.77
C LEU A 37 9.16 -5.15 -2.53
N LYS A 38 9.14 -5.12 -3.88
CA LYS A 38 9.86 -6.08 -4.72
C LYS A 38 11.37 -6.01 -4.50
N ASP A 39 11.94 -4.80 -4.44
CA ASP A 39 13.37 -4.61 -4.17
C ASP A 39 13.78 -5.12 -2.78
N ASN A 40 12.82 -5.22 -1.86
CA ASN A 40 12.99 -5.79 -0.53
C ASN A 40 12.64 -7.28 -0.42
N GLY A 41 12.51 -8.00 -1.54
CA GLY A 41 12.42 -9.46 -1.58
C GLY A 41 11.01 -10.04 -1.74
N TYR A 42 9.97 -9.21 -1.88
CA TYR A 42 8.61 -9.69 -2.15
C TYR A 42 8.44 -10.07 -3.62
N THR A 43 7.65 -11.11 -3.86
CA THR A 43 7.21 -11.53 -5.21
C THR A 43 5.75 -11.16 -5.39
N ILE A 44 5.42 -10.40 -6.45
CA ILE A 44 4.04 -9.99 -6.72
C ILE A 44 3.23 -11.20 -7.19
N THR A 45 2.03 -11.34 -6.66
CA THR A 45 1.04 -12.33 -7.08
C THR A 45 -0.29 -11.66 -7.42
N GLU A 46 -0.96 -12.19 -8.44
CA GLU A 46 -2.33 -11.79 -8.77
C GLU A 46 -3.37 -12.53 -7.92
N ASN A 47 -2.96 -13.63 -7.28
CA ASN A 47 -3.83 -14.42 -6.42
C ASN A 47 -3.72 -13.94 -4.97
N LEU A 48 -4.69 -13.17 -4.51
CA LEU A 48 -4.72 -12.62 -3.15
C LEU A 48 -4.80 -13.70 -2.06
N SER A 49 -5.38 -14.87 -2.36
CA SER A 49 -5.47 -15.98 -1.39
C SER A 49 -4.11 -16.59 -1.04
N GLU A 50 -3.08 -16.35 -1.85
CA GLU A 50 -1.72 -16.83 -1.62
C GLU A 50 -0.78 -15.75 -1.07
N ALA A 51 -1.28 -14.50 -0.94
CA ALA A 51 -0.46 -13.37 -0.55
C ALA A 51 -0.14 -13.39 0.94
N ASP A 52 1.12 -13.24 1.29
CA ASP A 52 1.59 -13.04 2.68
C ASP A 52 1.33 -11.61 3.16
N LEU A 53 1.37 -10.65 2.25
CA LEU A 53 1.12 -9.24 2.47
C LEU A 53 0.17 -8.72 1.38
N ILE A 54 -0.83 -7.95 1.78
CA ILE A 54 -1.75 -7.31 0.82
C ILE A 54 -1.75 -5.80 1.05
N VAL A 55 -1.61 -5.05 -0.04
CA VAL A 55 -1.71 -3.58 -0.06
C VAL A 55 -2.96 -3.17 -0.81
N VAL A 56 -3.84 -2.42 -0.16
CA VAL A 56 -5.05 -1.83 -0.77
C VAL A 56 -4.87 -0.32 -0.83
N ASN A 57 -4.72 0.23 -2.03
CA ASN A 57 -4.70 1.69 -2.22
C ASN A 57 -6.10 2.18 -2.54
N THR A 58 -6.60 3.12 -1.75
CA THR A 58 -8.01 3.50 -1.62
C THR A 58 -8.32 4.90 -2.13
N CYS A 59 -9.58 5.14 -2.47
CA CYS A 59 -10.09 6.40 -2.94
C CYS A 59 -11.32 6.85 -2.13
N THR A 60 -11.49 8.19 -1.97
CA THR A 60 -12.64 8.78 -1.29
C THR A 60 -13.26 9.94 -2.08
N PHE A 61 -12.89 10.11 -3.35
CA PHE A 61 -13.28 11.28 -4.14
C PHE A 61 -14.80 11.44 -4.28
N ILE A 62 -15.52 10.33 -4.37
CA ILE A 62 -16.98 10.29 -4.39
C ILE A 62 -17.47 9.20 -3.43
N GLU A 63 -18.72 9.32 -2.93
CA GLU A 63 -19.30 8.34 -1.99
C GLU A 63 -19.26 6.90 -2.52
N LYS A 64 -19.48 6.71 -3.82
CA LYS A 64 -19.38 5.38 -4.45
C LYS A 64 -17.96 4.80 -4.33
N ALA A 65 -16.93 5.60 -4.58
CA ALA A 65 -15.52 5.16 -4.46
C ALA A 65 -15.13 4.87 -3.01
N LYS A 66 -15.67 5.63 -2.04
CA LYS A 66 -15.52 5.36 -0.62
C LYS A 66 -16.14 4.01 -0.24
N ALA A 67 -17.39 3.76 -0.66
CA ALA A 67 -18.08 2.50 -0.39
C ALA A 67 -17.33 1.31 -1.02
N GLU A 68 -16.88 1.45 -2.27
CA GLU A 68 -16.05 0.45 -2.96
C GLU A 68 -14.77 0.16 -2.19
N SER A 69 -14.08 1.21 -1.73
CA SER A 69 -12.84 1.05 -0.94
C SER A 69 -13.08 0.29 0.36
N ILE A 70 -14.13 0.62 1.10
CA ILE A 70 -14.49 -0.07 2.35
C ILE A 70 -14.84 -1.54 2.08
N ASN A 71 -15.69 -1.81 1.08
CA ASN A 71 -16.07 -3.18 0.72
C ASN A 71 -14.85 -4.01 0.31
N THR A 72 -13.95 -3.45 -0.50
CA THR A 72 -12.71 -4.12 -0.89
C THR A 72 -11.83 -4.44 0.32
N ILE A 73 -11.68 -3.50 1.26
CA ILE A 73 -10.92 -3.75 2.49
C ILE A 73 -11.52 -4.91 3.28
N LEU A 74 -12.85 -4.96 3.44
CA LEU A 74 -13.54 -6.03 4.16
C LEU A 74 -13.41 -7.38 3.46
N GLU A 75 -13.48 -7.42 2.13
CA GLU A 75 -13.23 -8.63 1.34
C GLU A 75 -11.80 -9.13 1.51
N VAL A 76 -10.82 -8.23 1.45
CA VAL A 76 -9.41 -8.58 1.59
C VAL A 76 -9.08 -8.98 3.03
N ALA A 77 -9.73 -8.40 4.03
CA ALA A 77 -9.55 -8.76 5.43
C ALA A 77 -9.86 -10.24 5.71
N GLN A 78 -10.77 -10.86 4.94
CA GLN A 78 -11.09 -12.29 5.06
C GLN A 78 -9.88 -13.19 4.78
N TYR A 79 -8.95 -12.77 3.92
CA TYR A 79 -7.73 -13.54 3.67
C TYR A 79 -6.79 -13.63 4.87
N LYS A 80 -6.95 -12.77 5.88
CA LYS A 80 -6.22 -12.89 7.16
C LYS A 80 -6.83 -13.98 8.07
N GLU A 81 -8.15 -14.16 8.01
CA GLU A 81 -8.83 -15.18 8.81
C GLU A 81 -8.64 -16.58 8.23
N ASP A 82 -8.79 -16.72 6.90
CA ASP A 82 -8.83 -18.00 6.21
C ASP A 82 -7.53 -18.38 5.49
N GLY A 83 -6.59 -17.43 5.36
CA GLY A 83 -5.46 -17.56 4.47
C GLY A 83 -4.08 -17.42 5.09
N VAL A 84 -3.11 -17.29 4.20
CA VAL A 84 -1.70 -17.08 4.52
C VAL A 84 -1.37 -15.62 4.82
N CYS A 85 -2.30 -14.69 4.56
CA CYS A 85 -2.06 -13.25 4.70
C CYS A 85 -1.75 -12.89 6.16
N LYS A 86 -0.56 -12.34 6.38
CA LYS A 86 -0.05 -11.91 7.69
C LYS A 86 -0.07 -10.41 7.89
N GLY A 87 -0.26 -9.65 6.81
CA GLY A 87 -0.29 -8.21 6.87
C GLY A 87 -1.25 -7.60 5.86
N LEU A 88 -2.11 -6.70 6.33
CA LEU A 88 -3.00 -5.88 5.52
C LEU A 88 -2.63 -4.41 5.70
N ILE A 89 -2.17 -3.79 4.61
CA ILE A 89 -1.85 -2.38 4.55
C ILE A 89 -2.92 -1.66 3.73
N VAL A 90 -3.51 -0.62 4.29
CA VAL A 90 -4.44 0.25 3.59
C VAL A 90 -3.78 1.60 3.38
N ALA A 91 -3.70 2.04 2.12
CA ALA A 91 -3.06 3.28 1.72
C ALA A 91 -4.05 4.22 1.02
N GLY A 92 -3.66 5.48 0.86
CA GLY A 92 -4.36 6.44 0.03
C GLY A 92 -5.34 7.35 0.77
N CYS A 93 -6.32 7.88 0.02
CA CYS A 93 -7.20 8.95 0.52
C CYS A 93 -8.09 8.52 1.68
N LEU A 94 -8.56 7.26 1.69
CA LEU A 94 -9.41 6.77 2.78
C LEU A 94 -8.63 6.71 4.10
N SER A 95 -7.40 6.19 4.06
CA SER A 95 -6.50 6.15 5.22
C SER A 95 -6.21 7.54 5.76
N GLN A 96 -5.98 8.51 4.86
CA GLN A 96 -5.71 9.89 5.23
C GLN A 96 -6.88 10.57 5.96
N GLN A 97 -8.12 10.27 5.57
CA GLN A 97 -9.31 10.95 6.08
C GLN A 97 -9.93 10.25 7.28
N TYR A 98 -9.87 8.92 7.36
CA TYR A 98 -10.65 8.10 8.29
C TYR A 98 -9.77 7.14 9.12
N GLN A 99 -8.55 7.55 9.45
CA GLN A 99 -7.56 6.71 10.12
C GLN A 99 -8.07 6.06 11.41
N ASP A 100 -8.71 6.84 12.29
CA ASP A 100 -9.16 6.37 13.60
C ASP A 100 -10.35 5.41 13.48
N GLU A 101 -11.31 5.75 12.59
CA GLU A 101 -12.46 4.91 12.31
C GLU A 101 -12.04 3.58 11.67
N LEU A 102 -11.14 3.60 10.70
CA LEU A 102 -10.66 2.39 10.04
C LEU A 102 -9.98 1.44 11.03
N PHE A 103 -9.11 1.94 11.88
CA PHE A 103 -8.43 1.11 12.86
C PHE A 103 -9.36 0.58 13.94
N LYS A 104 -10.41 1.32 14.28
CA LYS A 104 -11.39 0.91 15.27
C LYS A 104 -12.36 -0.13 14.72
N GLU A 105 -12.90 0.13 13.52
CA GLU A 105 -13.97 -0.68 12.94
C GLU A 105 -13.45 -1.91 12.19
N ILE A 106 -12.19 -1.89 11.70
CA ILE A 106 -11.57 -3.00 10.96
C ILE A 106 -10.24 -3.38 11.64
N PRO A 107 -10.29 -4.22 12.67
CA PRO A 107 -9.11 -4.61 13.44
C PRO A 107 -8.08 -5.44 12.63
N GLU A 108 -8.47 -6.02 11.51
CA GLU A 108 -7.62 -6.78 10.59
C GLU A 108 -6.58 -5.89 9.87
N ILE A 109 -6.80 -4.58 9.81
CA ILE A 109 -5.84 -3.64 9.23
C ILE A 109 -4.62 -3.54 10.15
N ASP A 110 -3.45 -3.83 9.63
CA ASP A 110 -2.18 -3.76 10.37
C ASP A 110 -1.48 -2.42 10.18
N ALA A 111 -1.63 -1.80 9.02
CA ALA A 111 -1.03 -0.49 8.77
C ALA A 111 -1.93 0.42 7.91
N LEU A 112 -1.89 1.71 8.26
CA LEU A 112 -2.49 2.78 7.46
C LEU A 112 -1.38 3.70 6.94
N ILE A 113 -1.44 4.01 5.63
CA ILE A 113 -0.50 4.92 4.98
C ILE A 113 -1.27 6.05 4.29
N GLY A 114 -0.97 7.29 4.66
CA GLY A 114 -1.55 8.47 4.03
C GLY A 114 -1.06 8.70 2.59
N THR A 115 -1.71 9.63 1.88
CA THR A 115 -1.43 9.90 0.47
C THR A 115 -0.02 10.42 0.20
N GLY A 116 0.63 11.02 1.18
CA GLY A 116 2.00 11.55 1.06
C GLY A 116 3.09 10.62 1.61
N ALA A 117 2.71 9.49 2.21
CA ALA A 117 3.63 8.60 2.95
C ALA A 117 3.89 7.26 2.24
N TRP A 118 3.66 7.17 0.93
CA TRP A 118 3.83 5.95 0.13
C TRP A 118 5.28 5.41 0.17
N ASP A 119 6.26 6.26 0.33
CA ASP A 119 7.69 5.91 0.48
C ASP A 119 8.01 5.24 1.83
N GLN A 120 7.15 5.40 2.82
CA GLN A 120 7.26 4.78 4.14
C GLN A 120 6.66 3.36 4.21
N ILE A 121 6.33 2.76 3.07
CA ILE A 121 5.75 1.40 3.01
C ILE A 121 6.61 0.37 3.75
N MET A 122 7.93 0.51 3.70
CA MET A 122 8.83 -0.42 4.39
C MET A 122 8.82 -0.25 5.91
N VAL A 123 8.56 0.95 6.42
CA VAL A 123 8.35 1.19 7.86
C VAL A 123 7.09 0.47 8.35
N ALA A 124 6.02 0.54 7.55
CA ALA A 124 4.78 -0.20 7.83
C ALA A 124 5.01 -1.72 7.85
N VAL A 125 5.74 -2.25 6.88
CA VAL A 125 6.09 -3.67 6.81
C VAL A 125 6.92 -4.11 8.02
N ASP A 126 7.93 -3.31 8.39
CA ASP A 126 8.75 -3.58 9.57
C ASP A 126 7.91 -3.65 10.85
N ALA A 127 6.96 -2.74 11.02
CA ALA A 127 6.04 -2.74 12.16
C ALA A 127 5.20 -4.04 12.19
N ILE A 128 4.62 -4.44 11.05
CA ILE A 128 3.83 -5.67 10.91
C ILE A 128 4.66 -6.91 11.27
N GLU A 129 5.90 -6.99 10.80
CA GLU A 129 6.81 -8.12 11.09
C GLU A 129 7.14 -8.24 12.59
N HIS A 130 7.07 -7.13 13.33
CA HIS A 130 7.21 -7.10 14.79
C HIS A 130 5.89 -7.25 15.55
N GLY A 131 4.78 -7.51 14.86
CA GLY A 131 3.45 -7.66 15.44
C GLY A 131 2.80 -6.34 15.92
N ASN A 132 3.27 -5.22 15.39
CA ASN A 132 2.75 -3.90 15.74
C ASN A 132 1.86 -3.34 14.62
N ARG A 133 0.78 -2.67 15.01
CA ARG A 133 -0.01 -1.84 14.10
C ARG A 133 0.67 -0.48 13.92
N SER A 134 0.58 0.09 12.73
CA SER A 134 1.17 1.40 12.43
C SER A 134 0.26 2.31 11.63
N CYS A 135 0.33 3.61 11.92
CA CYS A 135 -0.40 4.66 11.20
C CYS A 135 0.61 5.72 10.79
N ILE A 136 0.84 5.86 9.48
CA ILE A 136 1.87 6.74 8.93
C ILE A 136 1.18 7.78 8.06
N MET A 137 1.06 9.01 8.58
CA MET A 137 0.37 10.13 7.95
C MET A 137 1.33 11.32 7.83
N GLU A 138 2.26 11.22 6.88
CA GLU A 138 3.20 12.30 6.63
C GLU A 138 2.59 13.38 5.73
N ASN A 139 3.08 14.61 5.90
CA ASN A 139 2.78 15.69 4.96
C ASN A 139 3.42 15.39 3.60
N ILE A 140 2.74 15.78 2.53
CA ILE A 140 3.19 15.62 1.14
C ILE A 140 4.44 16.49 0.92
N THR A 141 5.61 15.96 1.28
CA THR A 141 6.91 16.63 1.06
C THR A 141 7.76 15.88 0.04
N ASN A 142 7.42 14.63 -0.25
CA ASN A 142 8.21 13.79 -1.14
C ASN A 142 7.73 13.93 -2.59
N ILE A 143 8.65 14.37 -3.44
CA ILE A 143 8.49 14.38 -4.90
C ILE A 143 9.12 13.08 -5.41
N TYR A 144 8.45 12.44 -6.38
CA TYR A 144 9.04 11.27 -7.05
C TYR A 144 10.40 11.62 -7.66
N ASP A 145 11.41 10.82 -7.29
CA ASP A 145 12.71 10.84 -7.95
C ASP A 145 12.72 9.78 -9.07
N GLU A 146 13.32 10.10 -10.21
CA GLU A 146 13.50 9.20 -11.34
C GLU A 146 14.21 7.88 -10.99
N ARG A 147 14.94 7.86 -9.86
CA ARG A 147 15.64 6.69 -9.32
C ARG A 147 14.78 5.77 -8.47
N MET A 148 13.54 6.16 -8.16
CA MET A 148 12.67 5.34 -7.35
C MET A 148 12.22 4.10 -8.11
N PRO A 149 12.25 2.91 -7.49
CA PRO A 149 11.78 1.70 -8.12
C PRO A 149 10.28 1.82 -8.38
N ARG A 150 9.87 1.44 -9.57
CA ARG A 150 8.48 1.44 -9.98
C ARG A 150 8.15 0.22 -10.82
N ILE A 151 7.07 -0.45 -10.52
CA ILE A 151 6.54 -1.55 -11.31
C ILE A 151 5.34 -1.05 -12.09
N GLN A 152 5.49 -0.95 -13.40
CA GLN A 152 4.39 -0.57 -14.27
C GLN A 152 3.35 -1.71 -14.32
N THR A 153 2.13 -1.40 -13.88
CA THR A 153 0.99 -2.32 -13.91
C THR A 153 0.07 -2.08 -15.12
N THR A 154 0.28 -0.98 -15.83
CA THR A 154 -0.41 -0.67 -17.09
C THR A 154 0.25 -1.39 -18.28
N PRO A 155 -0.45 -1.55 -19.42
CA PRO A 155 0.15 -2.09 -20.64
C PRO A 155 1.41 -1.32 -21.05
N ARG A 156 2.37 -2.02 -21.69
CA ARG A 156 3.70 -1.47 -22.05
C ARG A 156 3.67 -0.19 -22.88
N TYR A 157 2.59 0.07 -23.59
CA TYR A 157 2.40 1.26 -24.44
C TYR A 157 1.78 2.45 -23.72
N SER A 158 1.45 2.33 -22.44
CA SER A 158 0.79 3.39 -21.66
C SER A 158 1.30 3.40 -20.23
N ALA A 159 1.75 4.57 -19.75
CA ALA A 159 2.14 4.77 -18.36
C ALA A 159 1.68 6.14 -17.90
N TYR A 160 1.22 6.23 -16.65
CA TYR A 160 0.92 7.50 -16.02
C TYR A 160 2.19 8.10 -15.42
N VAL A 161 2.31 9.43 -15.55
CA VAL A 161 3.37 10.20 -14.92
C VAL A 161 2.73 11.20 -13.97
N LYS A 162 3.14 11.17 -12.72
CA LYS A 162 2.68 12.09 -11.70
C LYS A 162 3.63 13.30 -11.67
N ILE A 163 3.15 14.46 -12.03
CA ILE A 163 3.94 15.69 -12.17
C ILE A 163 3.83 16.63 -10.96
N ALA A 164 2.84 16.42 -10.09
CA ALA A 164 2.61 17.24 -8.90
C ALA A 164 1.76 16.50 -7.88
N GLU A 165 1.87 16.90 -6.61
CA GLU A 165 1.06 16.39 -5.49
C GLU A 165 -0.10 17.33 -5.12
N GLY A 166 -0.29 18.37 -5.81
CA GLY A 166 -1.33 19.37 -5.53
C GLY A 166 -1.28 20.53 -6.50
N CYS A 167 -2.00 21.59 -6.15
CA CYS A 167 -2.09 22.81 -6.92
C CYS A 167 -1.86 24.00 -5.98
N ASN A 168 -1.04 24.98 -6.40
CA ASN A 168 -0.80 26.21 -5.64
C ASN A 168 -1.89 27.27 -5.87
N ASN A 169 -2.91 26.97 -6.65
CA ASN A 169 -4.06 27.83 -6.87
C ASN A 169 -5.11 27.53 -5.81
N GLY A 170 -5.03 28.26 -4.70
CA GLY A 170 -6.04 28.29 -3.65
C GLY A 170 -7.00 29.45 -3.85
#